data_d860d87f40a74891c5d378d425b729cb
#
_entry.id   d860d87f40a74891c5d378d425b729cb
#
_cell.length_a   1.000
_cell.length_b   1.000
_cell.length_c   1.000
_cell.angle_alpha   90.00
_cell.angle_beta   90.00
_cell.angle_gamma   90.00
#
_symmetry.space_group_name_H-M   'P 1'
#
loop_
_entity.id
_entity.type
_entity.pdbx_description
1 polymer ?
#
loop_
_entity_poly.entity_id
_entity_poly.type
_entity_poly.pdbx_seq_one_letter_code
_entity_poly.pdbx_strand_id
1 'polypeptide(L)'
;MRDSSPNAPGSDPARESSSPRAMPQRVLFVDDDDLMRQAFVNAMRPFDYEIDTAGSGSEAVARVQGRSYPVVVCAMRMPGIDGLALIEQLCAIRPDTAFVIVSSDANPELGRNERIDSAIASILEKPLDIDDLARTIAHAFEFQAKRARAMRGIRRSEPPATSVLVVEDNPGDADLLIEMLRGFHVTVATRLSDALRLVHDRRFETIITDVALPDARGIDAVMRLQASCPEAAILAISSLDDDALAHQVIQLGAQDYLLKQTLARRPLLRAVTYARERKRAEQRLIQLAHYDQLTGLVNRTSFYESTSRFATRARRMQQRLGVMLLDLDGFKEVNDSLGHDAGDILLQEVAHRIRQVFREYDVVARLGGDEFAVLVSEVEGDDQLAQIAQRLLETLAEPTWVSGVEVRITASIGIATFPDTAESITELLKCADSAMYQAKKLGKNGYHISSGTGEPPPRLSARPPPLVSDVRGVAPNAGSENPPERMPESNRRIGKA
;
A
#
# COMPACT_ATOMS: atom_id res chain seq x y z
N MET A 1 27.67 -72.93 -19.81
CA MET A 1 28.92 -72.29 -20.34
C MET A 1 28.75 -70.80 -20.20
N ARG A 2 29.53 -70.23 -19.31
CA ARG A 2 30.11 -68.87 -19.26
C ARG A 2 29.09 -67.69 -19.36
N ASP A 3 28.73 -67.02 -18.27
CA ASP A 3 29.62 -66.14 -17.49
C ASP A 3 29.84 -64.82 -18.22
N SER A 4 29.28 -63.73 -17.66
CA SER A 4 29.92 -62.43 -17.52
C SER A 4 28.91 -61.32 -17.20
N SER A 5 28.80 -61.01 -15.97
CA SER A 5 28.44 -59.63 -15.58
C SER A 5 29.59 -58.69 -15.90
N PRO A 6 29.32 -57.43 -16.20
CA PRO A 6 30.08 -56.46 -15.45
C PRO A 6 29.30 -55.22 -14.97
N ASN A 7 29.68 -54.81 -13.78
CA ASN A 7 29.97 -53.44 -13.33
C ASN A 7 28.88 -52.39 -13.39
N ALA A 8 28.45 -52.05 -12.20
CA ALA A 8 27.95 -50.71 -11.85
C ALA A 8 29.09 -49.68 -11.90
N PRO A 9 28.85 -48.47 -12.37
CA PRO A 9 29.72 -47.34 -12.04
C PRO A 9 29.12 -46.45 -10.97
N GLY A 10 29.95 -46.21 -10.00
CA GLY A 10 30.22 -45.05 -9.18
C GLY A 10 29.10 -44.06 -8.85
N SER A 11 28.74 -44.07 -7.60
CA SER A 11 28.15 -42.93 -6.90
C SER A 11 29.08 -41.71 -7.02
N ASP A 12 28.63 -40.70 -7.72
CA ASP A 12 29.27 -39.38 -7.72
C ASP A 12 28.66 -38.55 -6.58
N PRO A 13 29.41 -38.21 -5.51
CA PRO A 13 28.95 -37.33 -4.47
C PRO A 13 29.39 -35.92 -4.85
N ALA A 14 28.51 -35.08 -5.32
CA ALA A 14 28.58 -33.61 -5.27
C ALA A 14 27.63 -32.97 -6.30
N ARG A 15 26.35 -33.01 -6.01
CA ARG A 15 25.47 -31.91 -6.41
C ARG A 15 25.10 -31.17 -5.14
N GLU A 16 26.03 -30.34 -4.67
CA GLU A 16 25.73 -29.25 -3.78
C GLU A 16 24.66 -28.37 -4.44
N SER A 17 23.50 -28.35 -3.82
CA SER A 17 22.44 -27.42 -4.09
C SER A 17 22.99 -26.01 -3.84
N SER A 18 23.37 -25.34 -4.92
CA SER A 18 23.64 -23.91 -4.89
C SER A 18 22.33 -23.17 -4.62
N SER A 19 22.01 -22.97 -3.33
CA SER A 19 21.08 -21.94 -2.92
C SER A 19 21.52 -20.61 -3.57
N PRO A 20 20.60 -19.77 -4.08
CA PRO A 20 20.97 -18.49 -4.63
C PRO A 20 21.67 -17.69 -3.52
N ARG A 21 22.96 -17.37 -3.71
CA ARG A 21 23.74 -16.51 -2.84
C ARG A 21 22.93 -15.23 -2.62
N ALA A 22 22.49 -15.00 -1.39
CA ALA A 22 21.88 -13.74 -0.99
C ALA A 22 22.83 -12.60 -1.41
N MET A 23 22.31 -11.60 -2.09
CA MET A 23 23.09 -10.41 -2.46
C MET A 23 23.64 -9.78 -1.18
N PRO A 24 24.93 -9.38 -1.13
CA PRO A 24 25.50 -8.80 0.07
C PRO A 24 24.70 -7.55 0.50
N GLN A 25 24.35 -7.48 1.77
CA GLN A 25 23.62 -6.38 2.37
C GLN A 25 24.57 -5.16 2.49
N ARG A 26 24.49 -4.23 1.52
CA ARG A 26 25.36 -3.06 1.44
C ARG A 26 24.75 -1.85 2.11
N VAL A 27 25.55 -1.18 2.93
CA VAL A 27 25.21 0.08 3.61
C VAL A 27 26.21 1.16 3.20
N LEU A 28 25.72 2.33 2.83
CA LEU A 28 26.55 3.52 2.68
C LEU A 28 26.37 4.42 3.91
N PHE A 29 27.43 4.72 4.63
CA PHE A 29 27.41 5.67 5.73
C PHE A 29 28.03 7.00 5.30
N VAL A 30 27.27 8.09 5.46
CA VAL A 30 27.66 9.45 5.03
C VAL A 30 27.69 10.37 6.24
N ASP A 31 28.89 10.81 6.61
CA ASP A 31 29.13 11.76 7.70
C ASP A 31 30.42 12.51 7.39
N ASP A 32 30.52 13.80 7.66
CA ASP A 32 31.72 14.61 7.42
C ASP A 32 32.83 14.35 8.45
N ASP A 33 32.47 13.83 9.62
CA ASP A 33 33.42 13.45 10.68
C ASP A 33 34.09 12.09 10.38
N ASP A 34 35.42 12.11 10.18
CA ASP A 34 36.20 10.89 9.92
C ASP A 34 36.21 9.90 11.09
N LEU A 35 36.20 10.42 12.33
CA LEU A 35 36.13 9.58 13.53
C LEU A 35 34.78 8.88 13.61
N MET A 36 33.70 9.56 13.28
CA MET A 36 32.37 8.96 13.22
C MET A 36 32.30 7.89 12.15
N ARG A 37 32.87 8.09 10.96
CA ARG A 37 32.90 7.06 9.92
C ARG A 37 33.66 5.81 10.36
N GLN A 38 34.83 5.99 11.00
CA GLN A 38 35.62 4.88 11.52
C GLN A 38 34.91 4.14 12.66
N ALA A 39 34.28 4.89 13.59
CA ALA A 39 33.51 4.34 14.68
C ALA A 39 32.32 3.49 14.17
N PHE A 40 31.60 4.00 13.17
CA PHE A 40 30.49 3.29 12.54
C PHE A 40 30.95 1.97 11.88
N VAL A 41 32.02 1.98 11.10
CA VAL A 41 32.56 0.77 10.47
C VAL A 41 32.99 -0.25 11.53
N ASN A 42 33.62 0.20 12.61
CA ASN A 42 34.05 -0.69 13.70
C ASN A 42 32.85 -1.26 14.47
N ALA A 43 31.82 -0.46 14.74
CA ALA A 43 30.60 -0.88 15.42
C ALA A 43 29.82 -1.93 14.63
N MET A 44 29.82 -1.82 13.29
CA MET A 44 29.09 -2.72 12.41
C MET A 44 29.87 -3.99 12.00
N ARG A 45 31.15 -4.13 12.37
CA ARG A 45 31.96 -5.33 12.06
C ARG A 45 31.39 -6.67 12.53
N PRO A 46 30.69 -6.75 13.69
CA PRO A 46 30.10 -8.02 14.13
C PRO A 46 28.92 -8.48 13.27
N PHE A 47 28.36 -7.58 12.44
CA PHE A 47 27.21 -7.83 11.60
C PHE A 47 27.65 -8.09 10.15
N ASP A 48 26.94 -8.92 9.41
CA ASP A 48 27.29 -9.33 8.02
C ASP A 48 26.86 -8.27 6.99
N TYR A 49 27.37 -7.03 7.15
CA TYR A 49 27.13 -5.92 6.24
C TYR A 49 28.39 -5.53 5.47
N GLU A 50 28.25 -5.27 4.16
CA GLU A 50 29.31 -4.61 3.36
C GLU A 50 29.15 -3.08 3.49
N ILE A 51 30.05 -2.42 4.23
CA ILE A 51 29.93 -1.01 4.54
C ILE A 51 30.92 -0.19 3.73
N ASP A 52 30.40 0.75 2.98
CA ASP A 52 31.15 1.84 2.36
C ASP A 52 30.88 3.17 3.11
N THR A 53 31.82 4.09 3.09
CA THR A 53 31.67 5.39 3.74
C THR A 53 31.88 6.54 2.75
N ALA A 54 31.25 7.68 2.97
CA ALA A 54 31.48 8.90 2.23
C ALA A 54 31.63 10.10 3.18
N GLY A 55 32.60 10.96 2.95
CA GLY A 55 32.87 12.14 3.77
C GLY A 55 32.13 13.40 3.31
N SER A 56 31.33 13.30 2.23
CA SER A 56 30.54 14.42 1.71
C SER A 56 29.38 13.93 0.88
N GLY A 57 28.38 14.80 0.69
CA GLY A 57 27.23 14.49 -0.18
C GLY A 57 27.64 14.26 -1.64
N SER A 58 28.62 14.99 -2.17
CA SER A 58 29.13 14.78 -3.54
C SER A 58 29.79 13.42 -3.71
N GLU A 59 30.54 12.96 -2.72
CA GLU A 59 31.13 11.62 -2.70
C GLU A 59 30.05 10.55 -2.61
N ALA A 60 29.01 10.74 -1.77
CA ALA A 60 27.89 9.84 -1.65
C ALA A 60 27.15 9.69 -2.99
N VAL A 61 26.88 10.78 -3.70
CA VAL A 61 26.26 10.76 -5.03
C VAL A 61 27.11 9.97 -6.03
N ALA A 62 28.42 10.22 -6.08
CA ALA A 62 29.33 9.49 -6.97
C ALA A 62 29.35 7.98 -6.68
N ARG A 63 29.33 7.58 -5.41
CA ARG A 63 29.28 6.16 -5.00
C ARG A 63 27.95 5.49 -5.42
N VAL A 64 26.80 6.15 -5.20
CA VAL A 64 25.47 5.63 -5.55
C VAL A 64 25.27 5.53 -7.07
N GLN A 65 25.93 6.39 -7.86
CA GLN A 65 25.94 6.25 -9.33
C GLN A 65 26.71 5.00 -9.78
N GLY A 66 27.82 4.68 -9.12
CA GLY A 66 28.67 3.53 -9.46
C GLY A 66 28.24 2.20 -8.86
N ARG A 67 27.56 2.21 -7.70
CA ARG A 67 27.13 1.03 -6.96
C ARG A 67 25.71 1.18 -6.41
N SER A 68 25.04 0.04 -6.16
CA SER A 68 23.73 0.01 -5.51
C SER A 68 23.90 -0.18 -4.00
N TYR A 69 23.29 0.73 -3.24
CA TYR A 69 23.18 0.67 -1.78
C TYR A 69 21.71 0.60 -1.39
N PRO A 70 21.23 -0.56 -0.93
CA PRO A 70 19.86 -0.71 -0.45
C PRO A 70 19.54 0.23 0.72
N VAL A 71 20.52 0.45 1.60
CA VAL A 71 20.40 1.31 2.77
C VAL A 71 21.49 2.38 2.76
N VAL A 72 21.12 3.63 2.98
CA VAL A 72 22.02 4.77 3.18
C VAL A 72 21.75 5.38 4.55
N VAL A 73 22.76 5.46 5.38
CA VAL A 73 22.73 6.15 6.68
C VAL A 73 23.46 7.48 6.51
N CYS A 74 22.81 8.59 6.76
CA CYS A 74 23.42 9.91 6.55
C CYS A 74 23.21 10.84 7.75
N ALA A 75 24.23 11.66 8.04
CA ALA A 75 24.12 12.75 8.99
C ALA A 75 23.14 13.81 8.46
N MET A 76 22.33 14.38 9.36
CA MET A 76 21.37 15.45 9.03
C MET A 76 22.09 16.72 8.59
N ARG A 77 23.17 17.09 9.24
CA ARG A 77 23.96 18.31 8.96
C ARG A 77 25.35 17.93 8.49
N MET A 78 25.71 18.39 7.30
CA MET A 78 27.05 18.24 6.71
C MET A 78 27.46 19.53 6.01
N PRO A 79 28.75 19.88 5.97
CA PRO A 79 29.22 21.04 5.22
C PRO A 79 28.87 20.95 3.73
N GLY A 80 28.21 21.99 3.21
CA GLY A 80 27.92 22.12 1.78
C GLY A 80 26.60 21.53 1.30
N ILE A 81 26.08 20.49 1.94
CA ILE A 81 24.76 19.93 1.64
C ILE A 81 24.12 19.39 2.92
N ASP A 82 22.85 19.70 3.11
CA ASP A 82 22.06 19.17 4.19
C ASP A 82 21.59 17.72 3.88
N GLY A 83 21.39 16.89 4.90
CA GLY A 83 21.04 15.48 4.76
C GLY A 83 19.76 15.27 3.94
N LEU A 84 18.72 16.11 4.12
CA LEU A 84 17.48 16.03 3.34
C LEU A 84 17.69 16.35 1.86
N ALA A 85 18.50 17.36 1.54
CA ALA A 85 18.84 17.69 0.17
C ALA A 85 19.69 16.58 -0.50
N LEU A 86 20.55 15.90 0.27
CA LEU A 86 21.26 14.71 -0.20
C LEU A 86 20.29 13.55 -0.49
N ILE A 87 19.34 13.27 0.41
CA ILE A 87 18.31 12.23 0.21
C ILE A 87 17.51 12.50 -1.06
N GLU A 88 17.13 13.75 -1.31
CA GLU A 88 16.41 14.14 -2.54
C GLU A 88 17.21 13.79 -3.80
N GLN A 89 18.49 14.12 -3.83
CA GLN A 89 19.37 13.79 -4.96
C GLN A 89 19.54 12.27 -5.13
N LEU A 90 19.72 11.54 -4.03
CA LEU A 90 19.90 10.09 -4.07
C LEU A 90 18.60 9.36 -4.45
N CYS A 91 17.43 9.84 -4.00
CA CYS A 91 16.12 9.34 -4.41
C CYS A 91 15.86 9.53 -5.92
N ALA A 92 16.39 10.58 -6.52
CA ALA A 92 16.29 10.79 -7.97
C ALA A 92 17.11 9.75 -8.76
N ILE A 93 18.27 9.31 -8.20
CA ILE A 93 19.17 8.32 -8.82
C ILE A 93 18.70 6.89 -8.55
N ARG A 94 18.32 6.59 -7.29
CA ARG A 94 17.90 5.27 -6.80
C ARG A 94 16.64 5.41 -5.95
N PRO A 95 15.45 5.34 -6.56
CA PRO A 95 14.19 5.52 -5.84
C PRO A 95 13.88 4.43 -4.81
N ASP A 96 14.48 3.26 -4.94
CA ASP A 96 14.29 2.09 -4.09
C ASP A 96 15.20 2.04 -2.86
N THR A 97 16.09 3.01 -2.68
CA THR A 97 16.97 3.12 -1.51
C THR A 97 16.18 3.53 -0.26
N ALA A 98 16.45 2.90 0.87
CA ALA A 98 15.96 3.32 2.19
C ALA A 98 17.00 4.20 2.89
N PHE A 99 16.55 5.23 3.59
CA PHE A 99 17.41 6.18 4.28
C PHE A 99 17.21 6.10 5.80
N VAL A 100 18.32 6.16 6.52
CA VAL A 100 18.34 6.37 7.97
C VAL A 100 19.07 7.69 8.22
N ILE A 101 18.41 8.62 8.91
CA ILE A 101 18.99 9.91 9.26
C ILE A 101 19.62 9.83 10.64
N VAL A 102 20.83 10.38 10.80
CA VAL A 102 21.48 10.55 12.10
C VAL A 102 21.49 12.04 12.44
N SER A 103 20.82 12.40 13.54
CA SER A 103 20.65 13.80 13.97
C SER A 103 21.12 14.01 15.41
N SER A 104 21.58 15.21 15.72
CA SER A 104 21.76 15.71 17.10
C SER A 104 20.51 16.38 17.68
N ASP A 105 19.49 16.58 16.85
CA ASP A 105 18.21 17.20 17.27
C ASP A 105 17.14 16.12 17.31
N ALA A 106 16.40 16.04 18.41
CA ALA A 106 15.37 15.02 18.65
C ALA A 106 14.16 15.10 17.70
N ASN A 107 13.97 16.19 16.95
CA ASN A 107 12.84 16.37 16.04
C ASN A 107 13.25 17.20 14.82
N PRO A 108 13.93 16.61 13.82
CA PRO A 108 14.21 17.32 12.59
C PRO A 108 12.89 17.63 11.85
N GLU A 109 12.76 18.85 11.34
CA GLU A 109 11.60 19.26 10.55
C GLU A 109 11.49 18.42 9.27
N LEU A 110 10.72 17.33 9.32
CA LEU A 110 10.24 16.54 8.20
C LEU A 110 8.92 17.16 7.72
N GLY A 111 8.51 16.88 6.50
CA GLY A 111 7.19 17.31 6.01
C GLY A 111 7.22 18.30 4.85
N ARG A 112 8.39 18.50 4.22
CA ARG A 112 8.48 19.37 3.04
C ARG A 112 8.23 18.64 1.71
N ASN A 113 8.31 17.29 1.70
CA ASN A 113 8.17 16.50 0.47
C ASN A 113 7.81 15.03 0.78
N GLU A 114 6.55 14.65 0.54
CA GLU A 114 6.05 13.28 0.76
C GLU A 114 6.91 12.17 0.14
N ARG A 115 7.57 12.46 -0.98
CA ARG A 115 8.44 11.51 -1.67
C ARG A 115 9.73 11.24 -0.91
N ILE A 116 10.26 12.23 -0.22
CA ILE A 116 11.46 12.12 0.63
C ILE A 116 11.08 11.41 1.92
N ASP A 117 10.01 11.87 2.56
CA ASP A 117 9.52 11.32 3.83
C ASP A 117 9.21 9.82 3.69
N SER A 118 8.61 9.41 2.57
CA SER A 118 8.36 7.99 2.26
C SER A 118 9.63 7.15 1.99
N ALA A 119 10.80 7.74 1.88
CA ALA A 119 12.07 7.05 1.69
C ALA A 119 12.87 6.89 2.99
N ILE A 120 12.52 7.63 4.04
CA ILE A 120 13.17 7.60 5.34
C ILE A 120 12.60 6.44 6.15
N ALA A 121 13.45 5.46 6.46
CA ALA A 121 13.07 4.31 7.25
C ALA A 121 13.10 4.60 8.76
N SER A 122 14.03 5.47 9.21
CA SER A 122 14.17 5.84 10.62
C SER A 122 15.05 7.06 10.82
N ILE A 123 14.95 7.66 11.99
CA ILE A 123 15.84 8.73 12.47
C ILE A 123 16.47 8.27 13.76
N LEU A 124 17.80 8.40 13.86
CA LEU A 124 18.60 8.08 15.04
C LEU A 124 19.17 9.34 15.66
N GLU A 125 19.08 9.45 16.97
CA GLU A 125 19.67 10.57 17.74
C GLU A 125 21.10 10.25 18.16
N LYS A 126 22.00 11.23 18.08
CA LYS A 126 23.35 11.14 18.62
C LYS A 126 23.31 11.37 20.15
N PRO A 127 24.04 10.58 21.00
CA PRO A 127 25.03 9.56 20.66
C PRO A 127 24.41 8.23 20.20
N LEU A 128 25.02 7.59 19.20
CA LEU A 128 24.55 6.32 18.65
C LEU A 128 24.84 5.16 19.59
N ASP A 129 23.81 4.42 19.98
CA ASP A 129 23.94 3.11 20.59
C ASP A 129 24.12 2.03 19.51
N ILE A 130 25.04 1.07 19.74
CA ILE A 130 25.39 0.06 18.73
C ILE A 130 24.23 -0.89 18.46
N ASP A 131 23.51 -1.30 19.50
CA ASP A 131 22.39 -2.24 19.37
C ASP A 131 21.20 -1.58 18.69
N ASP A 132 20.95 -0.29 18.98
CA ASP A 132 19.92 0.51 18.30
C ASP A 132 20.26 0.75 16.82
N LEU A 133 21.53 1.04 16.54
CA LEU A 133 22.00 1.23 15.18
C LEU A 133 21.85 -0.05 14.34
N ALA A 134 22.25 -1.21 14.89
CA ALA A 134 22.15 -2.50 14.21
C ALA A 134 20.68 -2.88 13.94
N ARG A 135 19.79 -2.69 14.92
CA ARG A 135 18.34 -2.92 14.77
C ARG A 135 17.73 -2.01 13.71
N THR A 136 18.11 -0.74 13.72
CA THR A 136 17.61 0.25 12.76
C THR A 136 18.06 -0.06 11.33
N ILE A 137 19.32 -0.49 11.14
CA ILE A 137 19.82 -0.91 9.82
C ILE A 137 19.10 -2.17 9.34
N ALA A 138 18.87 -3.16 10.18
CA ALA A 138 18.11 -4.37 9.84
C ALA A 138 16.68 -4.01 9.42
N HIS A 139 16.00 -3.14 10.18
CA HIS A 139 14.68 -2.61 9.84
C HIS A 139 14.70 -1.84 8.50
N ALA A 140 15.73 -1.02 8.24
CA ALA A 140 15.85 -0.29 6.99
C ALA A 140 16.00 -1.23 5.77
N PHE A 141 16.64 -2.40 5.91
CA PHE A 141 16.66 -3.43 4.87
C PHE A 141 15.28 -4.05 4.61
N GLU A 142 14.52 -4.33 5.66
CA GLU A 142 13.14 -4.83 5.52
C GLU A 142 12.23 -3.78 4.87
N PHE A 143 12.34 -2.53 5.32
CA PHE A 143 11.63 -1.39 4.75
C PHE A 143 11.97 -1.23 3.26
N GLN A 144 13.26 -1.27 2.89
CA GLN A 144 13.73 -1.23 1.50
C GLN A 144 13.16 -2.39 0.68
N ALA A 145 13.17 -3.61 1.22
CA ALA A 145 12.64 -4.78 0.54
C ALA A 145 11.12 -4.67 0.29
N LYS A 146 10.35 -4.21 1.28
CA LYS A 146 8.91 -3.91 1.15
C LYS A 146 8.67 -2.81 0.10
N ARG A 147 9.43 -1.72 0.17
CA ARG A 147 9.36 -0.60 -0.77
C ARG A 147 9.74 -1.01 -2.19
N ALA A 148 10.82 -1.77 -2.35
CA ALA A 148 11.24 -2.30 -3.65
C ALA A 148 10.24 -3.30 -4.24
N ARG A 149 9.53 -4.08 -3.40
CA ARG A 149 8.41 -4.94 -3.82
C ARG A 149 7.20 -4.12 -4.24
N ALA A 150 6.83 -3.11 -3.46
CA ALA A 150 5.76 -2.17 -3.80
C ALA A 150 6.06 -1.44 -5.10
N MET A 151 7.29 -0.91 -5.27
CA MET A 151 7.72 -0.27 -6.52
C MET A 151 7.80 -1.25 -7.70
N ARG A 152 8.17 -2.51 -7.48
CA ARG A 152 8.12 -3.56 -8.52
C ARG A 152 6.68 -3.98 -8.83
N GLY A 153 5.80 -3.99 -7.84
CA GLY A 153 4.35 -4.17 -8.01
C GLY A 153 3.76 -3.02 -8.82
N ILE A 154 4.11 -1.77 -8.47
CA ILE A 154 3.74 -0.56 -9.20
C ILE A 154 4.34 -0.58 -10.62
N ARG A 155 5.60 -0.99 -10.80
CA ARG A 155 6.23 -1.16 -12.13
C ARG A 155 5.62 -2.28 -12.97
N ARG A 156 4.94 -3.26 -12.36
CA ARG A 156 4.13 -4.25 -13.10
C ARG A 156 2.70 -3.79 -13.36
N SER A 157 2.21 -2.78 -12.62
CA SER A 157 0.83 -2.29 -12.70
C SER A 157 0.67 -0.90 -13.32
N GLU A 158 1.74 -0.09 -13.42
CA GLU A 158 1.71 1.16 -14.19
C GLU A 158 2.42 0.96 -15.53
N PRO A 159 1.75 1.20 -16.65
CA PRO A 159 2.43 1.30 -17.94
C PRO A 159 3.47 2.42 -17.85
N PRO A 160 4.62 2.32 -18.53
CA PRO A 160 5.51 3.45 -18.63
C PRO A 160 4.69 4.67 -19.03
N ALA A 161 4.90 5.81 -18.37
CA ALA A 161 4.07 7.03 -18.48
C ALA A 161 3.81 7.55 -19.91
N THR A 162 4.15 6.77 -20.93
CA THR A 162 4.14 7.10 -22.35
C THR A 162 3.70 5.95 -23.24
N SER A 163 3.04 4.89 -22.71
CA SER A 163 2.62 3.75 -23.55
C SER A 163 1.33 4.05 -24.28
N VAL A 164 1.36 3.95 -25.62
CA VAL A 164 0.22 4.15 -26.51
C VAL A 164 0.00 2.92 -27.37
N LEU A 165 -1.23 2.40 -27.40
CA LEU A 165 -1.66 1.41 -28.37
C LEU A 165 -2.33 2.11 -29.53
N VAL A 166 -1.86 1.89 -30.73
CA VAL A 166 -2.49 2.34 -31.97
C VAL A 166 -3.16 1.13 -32.62
N VAL A 167 -4.45 1.23 -32.92
CA VAL A 167 -5.23 0.19 -33.60
C VAL A 167 -5.63 0.75 -34.97
N GLU A 168 -4.92 0.34 -36.00
CA GLU A 168 -5.01 0.89 -37.34
C GLU A 168 -4.64 -0.18 -38.37
N ASP A 169 -5.51 -0.46 -39.32
CA ASP A 169 -5.30 -1.49 -40.34
C ASP A 169 -4.59 -0.98 -41.59
N ASN A 170 -4.62 0.33 -41.84
CA ASN A 170 -3.88 0.94 -42.93
C ASN A 170 -2.43 1.20 -42.51
N PRO A 171 -1.42 0.55 -43.14
CA PRO A 171 -0.04 0.74 -42.78
C PRO A 171 0.46 2.18 -42.90
N GLY A 172 -0.03 2.94 -43.91
CA GLY A 172 0.39 4.33 -44.11
C GLY A 172 -0.12 5.26 -43.00
N ASP A 173 -1.35 5.07 -42.55
CA ASP A 173 -1.95 5.80 -41.42
C ASP A 173 -1.25 5.44 -40.10
N ALA A 174 -0.94 4.13 -39.92
CA ALA A 174 -0.19 3.65 -38.73
C ALA A 174 1.21 4.28 -38.67
N ASP A 175 1.95 4.31 -39.77
CA ASP A 175 3.29 4.92 -39.83
C ASP A 175 3.23 6.42 -39.55
N LEU A 176 2.22 7.12 -40.06
CA LEU A 176 1.99 8.54 -39.80
C LEU A 176 1.71 8.79 -38.31
N LEU A 177 0.89 7.98 -37.67
CA LEU A 177 0.60 8.05 -36.23
C LEU A 177 1.85 7.79 -35.41
N ILE A 178 2.66 6.78 -35.74
CA ILE A 178 3.95 6.51 -35.08
C ILE A 178 4.88 7.71 -35.17
N GLU A 179 4.98 8.35 -36.35
CA GLU A 179 5.81 9.53 -36.51
C GLU A 179 5.31 10.72 -35.67
N MET A 180 4.00 10.95 -35.64
CA MET A 180 3.40 12.00 -34.83
C MET A 180 3.59 11.75 -33.32
N LEU A 181 3.62 10.49 -32.88
CA LEU A 181 3.80 10.05 -31.48
C LEU A 181 5.25 9.83 -31.10
N ARG A 182 6.22 10.38 -31.83
CA ARG A 182 7.65 10.31 -31.46
C ARG A 182 7.86 10.83 -30.03
N GLY A 183 8.43 9.99 -29.18
CA GLY A 183 8.62 10.25 -27.73
C GLY A 183 7.69 9.42 -26.84
N PHE A 184 6.76 8.66 -27.43
CA PHE A 184 5.94 7.67 -26.75
C PHE A 184 6.39 6.25 -27.11
N HIS A 185 6.08 5.28 -26.24
CA HIS A 185 6.23 3.86 -26.55
C HIS A 185 4.98 3.39 -27.30
N VAL A 186 5.03 3.40 -28.62
CA VAL A 186 3.91 3.04 -29.47
C VAL A 186 3.95 1.54 -29.77
N THR A 187 2.83 0.87 -29.56
CA THR A 187 2.56 -0.50 -30.01
C THR A 187 1.44 -0.43 -31.05
N VAL A 188 1.53 -1.19 -32.13
CA VAL A 188 0.52 -1.18 -33.19
C VAL A 188 -0.19 -2.52 -33.25
N ALA A 189 -1.51 -2.48 -33.43
CA ALA A 189 -2.35 -3.62 -33.77
C ALA A 189 -3.13 -3.27 -35.05
N THR A 190 -3.27 -4.22 -35.97
CA THR A 190 -3.98 -4.01 -37.24
C THR A 190 -5.44 -4.47 -37.19
N ARG A 191 -5.84 -5.09 -36.08
CA ARG A 191 -7.19 -5.59 -35.84
C ARG A 191 -7.59 -5.39 -34.39
N LEU A 192 -8.87 -5.26 -34.14
CA LEU A 192 -9.41 -5.20 -32.77
C LEU A 192 -9.07 -6.45 -31.97
N SER A 193 -9.15 -7.64 -32.56
CA SER A 193 -8.81 -8.90 -31.90
C SER A 193 -7.37 -8.94 -31.40
N ASP A 194 -6.42 -8.36 -32.13
CA ASP A 194 -5.02 -8.24 -31.71
C ASP A 194 -4.86 -7.22 -30.60
N ALA A 195 -5.55 -6.07 -30.70
CA ALA A 195 -5.56 -5.05 -29.67
C ALA A 195 -6.09 -5.61 -28.35
N LEU A 196 -7.20 -6.37 -28.36
CA LEU A 196 -7.77 -7.00 -27.16
C LEU A 196 -6.83 -8.00 -26.49
N ARG A 197 -6.03 -8.75 -27.27
CA ARG A 197 -4.97 -9.61 -26.71
C ARG A 197 -3.87 -8.77 -26.04
N LEU A 198 -3.44 -7.70 -26.71
CA LEU A 198 -2.39 -6.82 -26.18
C LEU A 198 -2.80 -6.13 -24.89
N VAL A 199 -4.03 -5.65 -24.74
CA VAL A 199 -4.52 -5.02 -23.51
C VAL A 199 -4.76 -6.02 -22.38
N HIS A 200 -4.92 -7.31 -22.70
CA HIS A 200 -4.95 -8.37 -21.71
C HIS A 200 -3.55 -8.63 -21.12
N ASP A 201 -2.52 -8.61 -21.96
CA ASP A 201 -1.14 -8.95 -21.57
C ASP A 201 -0.35 -7.74 -21.05
N ARG A 202 -0.73 -6.54 -21.46
CA ARG A 202 -0.01 -5.27 -21.14
C ARG A 202 -1.00 -4.16 -20.85
N ARG A 203 -0.60 -3.22 -20.01
CA ARG A 203 -1.37 -2.01 -19.75
C ARG A 203 -0.93 -0.87 -20.67
N PHE A 204 -1.90 -0.13 -21.17
CA PHE A 204 -1.70 1.07 -21.96
C PHE A 204 -2.39 2.25 -21.29
N GLU A 205 -1.72 3.41 -21.25
CA GLU A 205 -2.35 4.65 -20.75
C GLU A 205 -3.30 5.27 -21.78
N THR A 206 -3.00 5.08 -23.06
CA THR A 206 -3.81 5.64 -24.17
C THR A 206 -3.97 4.59 -25.25
N ILE A 207 -5.15 4.50 -25.80
CA ILE A 207 -5.48 3.71 -26.98
C ILE A 207 -6.01 4.67 -28.06
N ILE A 208 -5.38 4.66 -29.22
CA ILE A 208 -5.87 5.39 -30.40
C ILE A 208 -6.39 4.34 -31.36
N THR A 209 -7.68 4.35 -31.67
CA THR A 209 -8.31 3.32 -32.51
C THR A 209 -9.02 3.92 -33.70
N ASP A 210 -8.79 3.35 -34.89
CA ASP A 210 -9.69 3.58 -36.00
C ASP A 210 -11.07 2.99 -35.69
N VAL A 211 -12.11 3.67 -36.09
CA VAL A 211 -13.50 3.18 -36.00
C VAL A 211 -13.90 2.25 -37.16
N ALA A 212 -13.06 2.11 -38.18
CA ALA A 212 -13.34 1.34 -39.40
C ALA A 212 -12.32 0.19 -39.55
N LEU A 213 -12.24 -0.72 -38.55
CA LEU A 213 -11.33 -1.86 -38.56
C LEU A 213 -11.90 -3.05 -39.36
N PRO A 214 -11.06 -3.96 -39.88
CA PRO A 214 -11.53 -5.13 -40.63
C PRO A 214 -12.46 -6.07 -39.87
N ASP A 215 -12.27 -6.15 -38.52
CA ASP A 215 -12.99 -7.03 -37.61
C ASP A 215 -13.90 -6.28 -36.61
N ALA A 216 -14.05 -4.95 -36.77
CA ALA A 216 -14.99 -4.12 -35.99
C ALA A 216 -15.30 -2.83 -36.69
N ARG A 217 -16.53 -2.34 -36.58
CA ARG A 217 -16.97 -1.09 -37.24
C ARG A 217 -17.70 -0.16 -36.27
N GLY A 218 -17.47 1.14 -36.46
CA GLY A 218 -18.15 2.19 -35.71
C GLY A 218 -17.85 2.09 -34.20
N ILE A 219 -18.91 1.98 -33.43
CA ILE A 219 -18.86 1.99 -31.96
C ILE A 219 -18.31 0.69 -31.33
N ASP A 220 -18.32 -0.43 -32.06
CA ASP A 220 -17.98 -1.75 -31.52
C ASP A 220 -16.52 -1.82 -31.00
N ALA A 221 -15.58 -1.22 -31.74
CA ALA A 221 -14.17 -1.16 -31.34
C ALA A 221 -13.99 -0.43 -29.99
N VAL A 222 -14.59 0.75 -29.85
CA VAL A 222 -14.51 1.56 -28.62
C VAL A 222 -15.17 0.85 -27.45
N MET A 223 -16.36 0.30 -27.65
CA MET A 223 -17.12 -0.39 -26.61
C MET A 223 -16.33 -1.60 -26.05
N ARG A 224 -15.74 -2.42 -26.92
CA ARG A 224 -14.98 -3.61 -26.49
C ARG A 224 -13.65 -3.25 -25.86
N LEU A 225 -12.95 -2.23 -26.37
CA LEU A 225 -11.73 -1.72 -25.76
C LEU A 225 -12.01 -1.09 -24.37
N GLN A 226 -13.07 -0.31 -24.24
CA GLN A 226 -13.49 0.27 -22.97
C GLN A 226 -13.84 -0.79 -21.93
N ALA A 227 -14.52 -1.87 -22.35
CA ALA A 227 -14.85 -2.99 -21.47
C ALA A 227 -13.61 -3.79 -21.03
N SER A 228 -12.61 -3.93 -21.91
CA SER A 228 -11.40 -4.73 -21.66
C SER A 228 -10.30 -3.93 -20.96
N CYS A 229 -10.26 -2.62 -21.14
CA CYS A 229 -9.25 -1.72 -20.55
C CYS A 229 -9.90 -0.41 -20.08
N PRO A 230 -10.73 -0.45 -19.01
CA PRO A 230 -11.48 0.72 -18.53
C PRO A 230 -10.58 1.83 -17.98
N GLU A 231 -9.31 1.54 -17.74
CA GLU A 231 -8.33 2.48 -17.19
C GLU A 231 -7.66 3.33 -18.29
N ALA A 232 -7.64 2.87 -19.54
CA ALA A 232 -7.00 3.57 -20.65
C ALA A 232 -7.86 4.74 -21.17
N ALA A 233 -7.19 5.82 -21.58
CA ALA A 233 -7.83 6.89 -22.32
C ALA A 233 -7.97 6.46 -23.78
N ILE A 234 -9.20 6.40 -24.32
CA ILE A 234 -9.47 5.98 -25.69
C ILE A 234 -9.71 7.22 -26.56
N LEU A 235 -8.93 7.33 -27.64
CA LEU A 235 -9.14 8.31 -28.72
C LEU A 235 -9.60 7.56 -29.98
N ALA A 236 -10.76 7.91 -30.50
CA ALA A 236 -11.23 7.37 -31.75
C ALA A 236 -10.74 8.23 -32.90
N ILE A 237 -10.27 7.60 -33.98
CA ILE A 237 -9.91 8.28 -35.23
C ILE A 237 -10.78 7.77 -36.39
N SER A 238 -11.07 8.64 -37.35
CA SER A 238 -11.91 8.27 -38.49
C SER A 238 -11.54 9.09 -39.72
N SER A 239 -11.77 8.51 -40.88
CA SER A 239 -11.74 9.23 -42.17
C SER A 239 -13.09 9.91 -42.49
N LEU A 240 -14.16 9.58 -41.73
CA LEU A 240 -15.49 10.12 -41.92
C LEU A 240 -15.76 11.28 -40.96
N ASP A 241 -16.24 12.39 -41.52
CA ASP A 241 -16.73 13.52 -40.73
C ASP A 241 -18.22 13.28 -40.44
N ASP A 242 -18.50 12.56 -39.35
CA ASP A 242 -19.85 12.12 -38.95
C ASP A 242 -20.09 12.50 -37.48
N ASP A 243 -20.82 13.57 -37.26
CA ASP A 243 -21.18 14.09 -35.94
C ASP A 243 -21.98 13.09 -35.10
N ALA A 244 -22.84 12.28 -35.75
CA ALA A 244 -23.64 11.29 -35.03
C ALA A 244 -22.77 10.17 -34.50
N LEU A 245 -21.82 9.67 -35.29
CA LEU A 245 -20.86 8.68 -34.89
C LEU A 245 -19.92 9.24 -33.80
N ALA A 246 -19.43 10.46 -33.92
CA ALA A 246 -18.61 11.13 -32.92
C ALA A 246 -19.31 11.20 -31.56
N HIS A 247 -20.59 11.60 -31.54
CA HIS A 247 -21.40 11.63 -30.32
C HIS A 247 -21.55 10.24 -29.68
N GLN A 248 -21.86 9.22 -30.47
CA GLN A 248 -22.03 7.86 -29.98
C GLN A 248 -20.73 7.31 -29.37
N VAL A 249 -19.61 7.51 -30.05
CA VAL A 249 -18.29 7.05 -29.60
C VAL A 249 -17.87 7.69 -28.26
N ILE A 250 -18.14 9.00 -28.11
CA ILE A 250 -17.89 9.72 -26.86
C ILE A 250 -18.78 9.21 -25.71
N GLN A 251 -20.09 8.99 -25.98
CA GLN A 251 -21.02 8.44 -25.00
C GLN A 251 -20.62 7.05 -24.52
N LEU A 252 -19.93 6.27 -25.34
CA LEU A 252 -19.41 4.94 -24.99
C LEU A 252 -18.05 4.95 -24.29
N GLY A 253 -17.51 6.12 -23.96
CA GLY A 253 -16.34 6.27 -23.13
C GLY A 253 -15.04 6.66 -23.84
N ALA A 254 -15.07 6.95 -25.17
CA ALA A 254 -13.93 7.61 -25.79
C ALA A 254 -13.81 9.05 -25.26
N GLN A 255 -12.59 9.50 -25.06
CA GLN A 255 -12.29 10.83 -24.55
C GLN A 255 -12.35 11.89 -25.67
N ASP A 256 -12.10 11.48 -26.94
CA ASP A 256 -12.17 12.37 -28.09
C ASP A 256 -12.36 11.59 -29.38
N TYR A 257 -12.80 12.30 -30.44
CA TYR A 257 -12.98 11.80 -31.79
C TYR A 257 -12.22 12.72 -32.76
N LEU A 258 -11.29 12.17 -33.51
CA LEU A 258 -10.36 12.92 -34.35
C LEU A 258 -10.51 12.52 -35.83
N LEU A 259 -10.49 13.50 -36.71
CA LEU A 259 -10.54 13.28 -38.16
C LEU A 259 -9.13 13.07 -38.71
N LYS A 260 -8.90 11.96 -39.41
CA LYS A 260 -7.61 11.62 -40.04
C LYS A 260 -7.13 12.71 -41.00
N GLN A 261 -8.05 13.32 -41.75
CA GLN A 261 -7.73 14.34 -42.76
C GLN A 261 -7.15 15.64 -42.18
N THR A 262 -7.52 15.99 -40.96
CA THR A 262 -7.06 17.21 -40.26
C THR A 262 -6.03 16.91 -39.20
N LEU A 263 -5.64 15.63 -39.10
CA LEU A 263 -4.74 15.18 -38.04
C LEU A 263 -3.34 15.74 -38.27
N ALA A 264 -2.81 16.42 -37.25
CA ALA A 264 -1.44 16.94 -37.26
C ALA A 264 -0.81 16.65 -35.89
N ARG A 265 0.52 16.62 -35.84
CA ARG A 265 1.27 16.24 -34.64
C ARG A 265 0.87 17.03 -33.38
N ARG A 266 0.78 18.37 -33.47
CA ARG A 266 0.43 19.19 -32.30
C ARG A 266 -1.00 18.95 -31.79
N PRO A 267 -2.05 18.96 -32.63
CA PRO A 267 -3.41 18.58 -32.22
C PRO A 267 -3.47 17.19 -31.60
N LEU A 268 -2.84 16.17 -32.20
CA LEU A 268 -2.84 14.80 -31.67
C LEU A 268 -2.19 14.73 -30.28
N LEU A 269 -1.03 15.35 -30.09
CA LEU A 269 -0.35 15.34 -28.77
C LEU A 269 -1.17 16.06 -27.70
N ARG A 270 -1.88 17.13 -28.06
CA ARG A 270 -2.81 17.80 -27.14
C ARG A 270 -4.00 16.90 -26.80
N ALA A 271 -4.59 16.24 -27.78
CA ALA A 271 -5.71 15.31 -27.56
C ALA A 271 -5.29 14.16 -26.65
N VAL A 272 -4.12 13.54 -26.88
CA VAL A 272 -3.56 12.50 -26.01
C VAL A 272 -3.37 13.02 -24.57
N THR A 273 -2.81 14.22 -24.41
CA THR A 273 -2.59 14.79 -23.07
C THR A 273 -3.92 15.04 -22.36
N TYR A 274 -4.87 15.71 -23.00
CA TYR A 274 -6.17 16.01 -22.40
C TYR A 274 -7.00 14.75 -22.13
N ALA A 275 -6.96 13.76 -23.02
CA ALA A 275 -7.62 12.48 -22.81
C ALA A 275 -7.11 11.76 -21.56
N ARG A 276 -5.80 11.74 -21.37
CA ARG A 276 -5.17 11.16 -20.17
C ARG A 276 -5.55 11.91 -18.90
N GLU A 277 -5.46 13.23 -18.91
CA GLU A 277 -5.82 14.06 -17.75
C GLU A 277 -7.29 13.89 -17.38
N ARG A 278 -8.19 13.88 -18.39
CA ARG A 278 -9.63 13.66 -18.19
C ARG A 278 -9.88 12.26 -17.62
N LYS A 279 -9.21 11.23 -18.15
CA LYS A 279 -9.36 9.85 -17.65
C LYS A 279 -8.84 9.70 -16.22
N ARG A 280 -7.71 10.31 -15.90
CA ARG A 280 -7.19 10.36 -14.53
C ARG A 280 -8.12 11.08 -13.56
N ALA A 281 -8.71 12.20 -13.99
CA ALA A 281 -9.69 12.91 -13.16
C ALA A 281 -10.95 12.07 -12.93
N GLU A 282 -11.47 11.39 -13.97
CA GLU A 282 -12.58 10.44 -13.84
C GLU A 282 -12.29 9.31 -12.86
N GLN A 283 -11.11 8.69 -13.00
CA GLN A 283 -10.65 7.63 -12.07
C GLN A 283 -10.52 8.12 -10.63
N ARG A 284 -9.98 9.33 -10.42
CA ARG A 284 -9.90 9.94 -9.08
C ARG A 284 -11.30 10.16 -8.48
N LEU A 285 -12.26 10.61 -9.29
CA LEU A 285 -13.65 10.78 -8.83
C LEU A 285 -14.27 9.43 -8.42
N ILE A 286 -14.03 8.37 -9.20
CA ILE A 286 -14.48 7.01 -8.87
C ILE A 286 -13.82 6.53 -7.57
N GLN A 287 -12.51 6.75 -7.43
CA GLN A 287 -11.78 6.40 -6.19
C GLN A 287 -12.34 7.15 -4.98
N LEU A 288 -12.55 8.46 -5.08
CA LEU A 288 -13.13 9.27 -4.01
C LEU A 288 -14.57 8.84 -3.67
N ALA A 289 -15.36 8.46 -4.68
CA ALA A 289 -16.76 8.05 -4.48
C ALA A 289 -16.88 6.67 -3.82
N HIS A 290 -15.97 5.74 -4.09
CA HIS A 290 -16.16 4.33 -3.74
C HIS A 290 -15.14 3.76 -2.74
N TYR A 291 -14.00 4.41 -2.52
CA TYR A 291 -12.93 3.89 -1.68
C TYR A 291 -12.52 4.85 -0.58
N ASP A 292 -12.06 4.31 0.54
CA ASP A 292 -11.42 5.05 1.62
C ASP A 292 -10.01 5.47 1.19
N GLN A 293 -9.68 6.75 1.28
CA GLN A 293 -8.43 7.31 0.73
C GLN A 293 -7.18 6.87 1.50
N LEU A 294 -7.32 6.54 2.77
CA LEU A 294 -6.20 6.12 3.60
C LEU A 294 -5.85 4.66 3.37
N THR A 295 -6.86 3.79 3.33
CA THR A 295 -6.66 2.34 3.33
C THR A 295 -6.84 1.68 1.97
N GLY A 296 -7.46 2.38 1.00
CA GLY A 296 -7.80 1.81 -0.31
C GLY A 296 -8.92 0.76 -0.27
N LEU A 297 -9.53 0.51 0.88
CA LEU A 297 -10.68 -0.36 1.01
C LEU A 297 -11.95 0.33 0.51
N VAL A 298 -13.00 -0.43 0.31
CA VAL A 298 -14.32 0.12 0.00
C VAL A 298 -14.76 1.10 1.10
N ASN A 299 -15.29 2.26 0.74
CA ASN A 299 -15.79 3.22 1.70
C ASN A 299 -17.18 2.84 2.24
N ARG A 300 -17.63 3.57 3.27
CA ARG A 300 -18.93 3.34 3.93
C ARG A 300 -20.10 3.27 2.94
N THR A 301 -20.22 4.26 2.04
CA THR A 301 -21.32 4.35 1.09
C THR A 301 -21.38 3.12 0.18
N SER A 302 -20.28 2.77 -0.44
CA SER A 302 -20.19 1.63 -1.35
C SER A 302 -20.34 0.28 -0.65
N PHE A 303 -19.98 0.20 0.63
CA PHE A 303 -20.27 -0.99 1.45
C PHE A 303 -21.78 -1.22 1.63
N TYR A 304 -22.53 -0.17 1.97
CA TYR A 304 -24.00 -0.28 2.11
C TYR A 304 -24.68 -0.62 0.78
N GLU A 305 -24.26 -0.01 -0.31
CA GLU A 305 -24.76 -0.32 -1.66
C GLU A 305 -24.48 -1.78 -2.04
N SER A 306 -23.26 -2.24 -1.81
CA SER A 306 -22.86 -3.61 -2.09
C SER A 306 -23.67 -4.60 -1.24
N THR A 307 -23.81 -4.33 0.06
CA THR A 307 -24.63 -5.17 0.96
C THR A 307 -26.07 -5.27 0.44
N SER A 308 -26.64 -4.15 -0.06
CA SER A 308 -27.99 -4.15 -0.64
C SER A 308 -28.12 -5.02 -1.89
N ARG A 309 -27.15 -4.92 -2.78
CA ARG A 309 -27.12 -5.75 -4.00
C ARG A 309 -26.97 -7.24 -3.69
N PHE A 310 -26.03 -7.57 -2.79
CA PHE A 310 -25.79 -8.95 -2.39
C PHE A 310 -26.98 -9.56 -1.65
N ALA A 311 -27.65 -8.82 -0.77
CA ALA A 311 -28.86 -9.32 -0.07
C ALA A 311 -30.02 -9.59 -1.05
N THR A 312 -30.19 -8.73 -2.06
CA THR A 312 -31.19 -8.95 -3.11
C THR A 312 -30.89 -10.22 -3.91
N ARG A 313 -29.62 -10.46 -4.24
CA ARG A 313 -29.17 -11.67 -4.92
C ARG A 313 -29.34 -12.91 -4.03
N ALA A 314 -28.89 -12.84 -2.78
CA ALA A 314 -28.98 -13.94 -1.82
C ALA A 314 -30.44 -14.39 -1.61
N ARG A 315 -31.38 -13.44 -1.50
CA ARG A 315 -32.81 -13.74 -1.39
C ARG A 315 -33.33 -14.49 -2.62
N ARG A 316 -32.91 -14.12 -3.83
CA ARG A 316 -33.30 -14.82 -5.07
C ARG A 316 -32.73 -16.24 -5.17
N MET A 317 -31.48 -16.41 -4.74
CA MET A 317 -30.73 -17.65 -4.86
C MET A 317 -30.89 -18.55 -3.64
N GLN A 318 -31.66 -18.14 -2.61
CA GLN A 318 -31.77 -18.79 -1.32
C GLN A 318 -30.42 -19.06 -0.66
N GLN A 319 -29.49 -18.12 -0.83
CA GLN A 319 -28.15 -18.16 -0.25
C GLN A 319 -28.09 -17.32 1.03
N ARG A 320 -27.10 -17.62 1.84
CA ARG A 320 -26.79 -16.85 3.05
C ARG A 320 -25.64 -15.90 2.79
N LEU A 321 -25.65 -14.74 3.45
CA LEU A 321 -24.49 -13.87 3.59
C LEU A 321 -24.22 -13.53 5.05
N GLY A 322 -22.93 -13.31 5.34
CA GLY A 322 -22.50 -12.81 6.64
C GLY A 322 -22.02 -11.37 6.57
N VAL A 323 -22.35 -10.59 7.57
CA VAL A 323 -21.74 -9.27 7.79
C VAL A 323 -20.93 -9.33 9.06
N MET A 324 -19.70 -8.86 9.00
CA MET A 324 -18.82 -8.67 10.15
C MET A 324 -18.56 -7.18 10.31
N LEU A 325 -18.81 -6.63 11.48
CA LEU A 325 -18.37 -5.30 11.89
C LEU A 325 -17.22 -5.45 12.87
N LEU A 326 -16.16 -4.67 12.66
CA LEU A 326 -14.93 -4.72 13.44
C LEU A 326 -14.60 -3.34 13.97
N ASP A 327 -14.09 -3.31 15.19
CA ASP A 327 -13.55 -2.10 15.82
C ASP A 327 -12.21 -2.44 16.48
N LEU A 328 -11.19 -1.61 16.25
CA LEU A 328 -9.84 -1.87 16.75
C LEU A 328 -9.74 -1.49 18.23
N ASP A 329 -9.40 -2.47 19.05
CA ASP A 329 -9.27 -2.28 20.49
C ASP A 329 -8.00 -1.46 20.83
N GLY A 330 -8.18 -0.31 21.46
CA GLY A 330 -7.04 0.50 21.91
C GLY A 330 -6.39 1.37 20.82
N PHE A 331 -7.04 1.56 19.67
CA PHE A 331 -6.50 2.41 18.60
C PHE A 331 -6.29 3.86 19.04
N LYS A 332 -7.17 4.39 19.88
CA LYS A 332 -7.02 5.73 20.42
C LYS A 332 -5.74 5.89 21.24
N GLU A 333 -5.40 4.90 22.05
CA GLU A 333 -4.18 4.88 22.86
C GLU A 333 -2.91 4.89 21.98
N VAL A 334 -2.96 4.26 20.81
CA VAL A 334 -1.86 4.32 19.81
C VAL A 334 -1.72 5.73 19.27
N ASN A 335 -2.83 6.37 18.87
CA ASN A 335 -2.81 7.77 18.42
C ASN A 335 -2.31 8.73 19.50
N ASP A 336 -2.79 8.56 20.73
CA ASP A 336 -2.42 9.43 21.85
C ASP A 336 -0.92 9.27 22.23
N SER A 337 -0.34 8.09 22.01
CA SER A 337 1.05 7.78 22.37
C SER A 337 2.07 8.01 21.25
N LEU A 338 1.72 7.69 20.00
CA LEU A 338 2.64 7.69 18.85
C LEU A 338 2.27 8.74 17.77
N GLY A 339 1.16 9.46 17.97
CA GLY A 339 0.66 10.44 17.00
C GLY A 339 -0.22 9.85 15.89
N HIS A 340 -0.96 10.74 15.21
CA HIS A 340 -1.94 10.37 14.18
C HIS A 340 -1.29 9.69 12.96
N ASP A 341 -0.09 10.10 12.57
CA ASP A 341 0.64 9.49 11.44
C ASP A 341 0.94 8.00 11.70
N ALA A 342 1.27 7.67 12.95
CA ALA A 342 1.45 6.28 13.38
C ALA A 342 0.14 5.49 13.33
N GLY A 343 -0.96 6.12 13.74
CA GLY A 343 -2.30 5.55 13.61
C GLY A 343 -2.69 5.28 12.16
N ASP A 344 -2.37 6.19 11.24
CA ASP A 344 -2.64 6.03 9.82
C ASP A 344 -1.86 4.85 9.21
N ILE A 345 -0.58 4.70 9.56
CA ILE A 345 0.24 3.53 9.16
C ILE A 345 -0.36 2.23 9.71
N LEU A 346 -0.80 2.24 10.97
CA LEU A 346 -1.45 1.08 11.58
C LEU A 346 -2.75 0.71 10.88
N LEU A 347 -3.59 1.69 10.53
CA LEU A 347 -4.83 1.47 9.78
C LEU A 347 -4.58 0.89 8.38
N GLN A 348 -3.54 1.33 7.70
CA GLN A 348 -3.13 0.77 6.40
C GLN A 348 -2.67 -0.69 6.55
N GLU A 349 -1.90 -1.00 7.57
CA GLU A 349 -1.46 -2.38 7.83
C GLU A 349 -2.63 -3.29 8.22
N VAL A 350 -3.55 -2.82 9.07
CA VAL A 350 -4.78 -3.53 9.43
C VAL A 350 -5.63 -3.82 8.19
N ALA A 351 -5.83 -2.82 7.34
CA ALA A 351 -6.55 -2.98 6.08
C ALA A 351 -5.92 -4.04 5.16
N HIS A 352 -4.60 -4.04 5.07
CA HIS A 352 -3.85 -5.05 4.31
C HIS A 352 -4.06 -6.46 4.88
N ARG A 353 -3.96 -6.63 6.20
CA ARG A 353 -4.17 -7.90 6.89
C ARG A 353 -5.61 -8.41 6.73
N ILE A 354 -6.61 -7.55 6.91
CA ILE A 354 -8.00 -7.92 6.67
C ILE A 354 -8.16 -8.43 5.23
N ARG A 355 -7.64 -7.70 4.24
CA ARG A 355 -7.76 -8.08 2.83
C ARG A 355 -7.15 -9.45 2.51
N GLN A 356 -6.09 -9.86 3.20
CA GLN A 356 -5.45 -11.18 3.01
C GLN A 356 -6.28 -12.36 3.53
N VAL A 357 -7.16 -12.12 4.50
CA VAL A 357 -8.00 -13.15 5.11
C VAL A 357 -9.20 -13.48 4.22
N PHE A 358 -9.70 -12.51 3.46
CA PHE A 358 -10.93 -12.63 2.68
C PHE A 358 -10.66 -12.86 1.18
N ARG A 359 -11.64 -13.46 0.51
CA ARG A 359 -11.58 -13.78 -0.92
C ARG A 359 -11.83 -12.53 -1.76
N GLU A 360 -11.48 -12.58 -3.04
CA GLU A 360 -11.62 -11.45 -3.95
C GLU A 360 -13.07 -10.96 -4.12
N TYR A 361 -14.04 -11.87 -4.02
CA TYR A 361 -15.45 -11.54 -4.14
C TYR A 361 -16.14 -11.13 -2.83
N ASP A 362 -15.45 -11.22 -1.68
CA ASP A 362 -15.90 -10.63 -0.43
C ASP A 362 -15.61 -9.13 -0.42
N VAL A 363 -16.52 -8.35 0.18
CA VAL A 363 -16.34 -6.89 0.24
C VAL A 363 -15.75 -6.51 1.58
N VAL A 364 -14.54 -5.96 1.54
CA VAL A 364 -13.85 -5.43 2.72
C VAL A 364 -13.88 -3.91 2.67
N ALA A 365 -14.34 -3.27 3.74
CA ALA A 365 -14.56 -1.84 3.81
C ALA A 365 -14.00 -1.22 5.10
N ARG A 366 -13.70 0.09 5.04
CA ARG A 366 -13.51 0.93 6.21
C ARG A 366 -14.68 1.88 6.33
N LEU A 367 -15.34 1.88 7.49
CA LEU A 367 -16.53 2.71 7.73
C LEU A 367 -16.18 4.12 8.24
N GLY A 368 -15.00 4.28 8.82
CA GLY A 368 -14.45 5.52 9.34
C GLY A 368 -13.71 5.28 10.66
N GLY A 369 -12.75 6.13 11.02
CA GLY A 369 -11.95 5.95 12.23
C GLY A 369 -11.25 4.59 12.27
N ASP A 370 -11.50 3.81 13.30
CA ASP A 370 -11.01 2.47 13.58
C ASP A 370 -12.05 1.36 13.26
N GLU A 371 -13.15 1.71 12.59
CA GLU A 371 -14.22 0.79 12.24
C GLU A 371 -14.04 0.20 10.82
N PHE A 372 -14.06 -1.13 10.73
CA PHE A 372 -14.03 -1.87 9.47
C PHE A 372 -15.29 -2.75 9.33
N ALA A 373 -15.59 -3.11 8.10
CA ALA A 373 -16.71 -4.01 7.80
C ALA A 373 -16.34 -5.01 6.72
N VAL A 374 -16.90 -6.20 6.82
CA VAL A 374 -16.75 -7.23 5.79
C VAL A 374 -18.11 -7.83 5.47
N LEU A 375 -18.37 -7.97 4.18
CA LEU A 375 -19.50 -8.72 3.65
C LEU A 375 -18.96 -10.03 3.05
N VAL A 376 -19.32 -11.14 3.67
CA VAL A 376 -18.96 -12.49 3.22
C VAL A 376 -20.13 -13.05 2.43
N SER A 377 -19.87 -13.41 1.19
CA SER A 377 -20.88 -14.02 0.30
C SER A 377 -20.84 -15.54 0.38
N GLU A 378 -21.99 -16.18 0.08
CA GLU A 378 -22.10 -17.64 -0.01
C GLU A 378 -21.65 -18.35 1.29
N VAL A 379 -22.27 -17.97 2.41
CA VAL A 379 -22.00 -18.54 3.73
C VAL A 379 -22.72 -19.87 3.90
N GLU A 380 -21.98 -20.90 4.27
CA GLU A 380 -22.55 -22.24 4.54
C GLU A 380 -23.20 -22.32 5.91
N GLY A 381 -22.68 -21.58 6.90
CA GLY A 381 -23.20 -21.56 8.27
C GLY A 381 -22.38 -20.68 9.21
N ASP A 382 -22.87 -20.57 10.45
CA ASP A 382 -22.22 -19.73 11.47
C ASP A 382 -20.83 -20.25 11.87
N ASP A 383 -20.59 -21.57 11.79
CA ASP A 383 -19.28 -22.17 12.06
C ASP A 383 -18.19 -21.66 11.09
N GLN A 384 -18.55 -21.47 9.81
CA GLN A 384 -17.63 -20.89 8.82
C GLN A 384 -17.28 -19.45 9.17
N LEU A 385 -18.26 -18.64 9.56
CA LEU A 385 -18.04 -17.25 9.96
C LEU A 385 -17.19 -17.18 11.25
N ALA A 386 -17.44 -18.09 12.19
CA ALA A 386 -16.64 -18.22 13.41
C ALA A 386 -15.17 -18.53 13.11
N GLN A 387 -14.91 -19.47 12.20
CA GLN A 387 -13.54 -19.80 11.77
C GLN A 387 -12.84 -18.64 11.06
N ILE A 388 -13.57 -17.91 10.21
CA ILE A 388 -13.03 -16.72 9.53
C ILE A 388 -12.70 -15.63 10.56
N ALA A 389 -13.60 -15.36 11.50
CA ALA A 389 -13.41 -14.37 12.55
C ALA A 389 -12.22 -14.73 13.45
N GLN A 390 -12.08 -15.99 13.83
CA GLN A 390 -10.96 -16.46 14.64
C GLN A 390 -9.62 -16.26 13.90
N ARG A 391 -9.53 -16.65 12.63
CA ARG A 391 -8.34 -16.44 11.80
C ARG A 391 -8.02 -14.95 11.64
N LEU A 392 -9.05 -14.11 11.49
CA LEU A 392 -8.88 -12.67 11.38
C LEU A 392 -8.28 -12.08 12.66
N LEU A 393 -8.80 -12.47 13.83
CA LEU A 393 -8.27 -12.03 15.13
C LEU A 393 -6.81 -12.44 15.33
N GLU A 394 -6.45 -13.67 14.96
CA GLU A 394 -5.09 -14.17 15.03
C GLU A 394 -4.14 -13.34 14.11
N THR A 395 -4.58 -13.07 12.87
CA THR A 395 -3.81 -12.27 11.92
C THR A 395 -3.64 -10.81 12.37
N LEU A 396 -4.68 -10.21 12.96
CA LEU A 396 -4.60 -8.85 13.48
C LEU A 396 -3.72 -8.73 14.72
N ALA A 397 -3.70 -9.75 15.59
CA ALA A 397 -2.89 -9.77 16.80
C ALA A 397 -1.38 -9.95 16.54
N GLU A 398 -0.97 -10.27 15.31
CA GLU A 398 0.44 -10.30 14.93
C GLU A 398 1.09 -8.93 15.14
N PRO A 399 2.30 -8.87 15.70
CA PRO A 399 2.98 -7.59 15.92
C PRO A 399 3.23 -6.86 14.59
N THR A 400 3.14 -5.54 14.65
CA THR A 400 3.45 -4.65 13.52
C THR A 400 4.42 -3.57 13.97
N TRP A 401 5.33 -3.16 13.11
CA TRP A 401 6.26 -2.08 13.38
C TRP A 401 5.72 -0.77 12.83
N VAL A 402 5.43 0.16 13.73
CA VAL A 402 4.92 1.49 13.40
C VAL A 402 5.91 2.52 13.94
N SER A 403 6.49 3.31 13.07
CA SER A 403 7.47 4.35 13.45
C SER A 403 8.62 3.84 14.34
N GLY A 404 9.08 2.59 14.11
CA GLY A 404 10.17 1.97 14.88
C GLY A 404 9.75 1.35 16.23
N VAL A 405 8.47 1.35 16.55
CA VAL A 405 7.90 0.74 17.77
C VAL A 405 7.09 -0.49 17.38
N GLU A 406 7.26 -1.59 18.11
CA GLU A 406 6.40 -2.78 17.97
C GLU A 406 5.04 -2.49 18.59
N VAL A 407 3.99 -2.51 17.75
CA VAL A 407 2.59 -2.30 18.16
C VAL A 407 1.81 -3.60 17.95
N ARG A 408 1.00 -3.96 18.92
CA ARG A 408 0.01 -5.06 18.80
C ARG A 408 -1.37 -4.46 18.94
N ILE A 409 -2.21 -4.72 17.97
CA ILE A 409 -3.60 -4.28 17.97
C ILE A 409 -4.52 -5.50 17.94
N THR A 410 -5.62 -5.43 18.66
CA THR A 410 -6.66 -6.45 18.62
C THR A 410 -7.96 -5.84 18.10
N ALA A 411 -8.95 -6.66 17.84
CA ALA A 411 -10.24 -6.19 17.37
C ALA A 411 -11.39 -6.87 18.09
N SER A 412 -12.50 -6.18 18.21
CA SER A 412 -13.79 -6.72 18.62
C SER A 412 -14.67 -6.87 17.38
N ILE A 413 -15.19 -8.07 17.12
CA ILE A 413 -15.93 -8.41 15.91
C ILE A 413 -17.37 -8.78 16.26
N GLY A 414 -18.33 -8.15 15.59
CA GLY A 414 -19.74 -8.53 15.63
C GLY A 414 -20.17 -9.13 14.30
N ILE A 415 -20.87 -10.25 14.35
CA ILE A 415 -21.27 -11.03 13.19
C ILE A 415 -22.79 -11.17 13.15
N ALA A 416 -23.39 -10.97 11.99
CA ALA A 416 -24.79 -11.23 11.73
C ALA A 416 -24.97 -11.87 10.35
N THR A 417 -26.01 -12.70 10.21
CA THR A 417 -26.29 -13.48 8.99
C THR A 417 -27.64 -13.09 8.38
N PHE A 418 -27.66 -13.02 7.06
CA PHE A 418 -28.88 -12.78 6.31
C PHE A 418 -29.26 -14.07 5.54
N PRO A 419 -30.52 -14.49 5.55
CA PRO A 419 -31.69 -13.87 6.18
C PRO A 419 -31.93 -14.29 7.64
N ASP A 420 -31.07 -15.08 8.27
CA ASP A 420 -31.34 -15.77 9.53
C ASP A 420 -31.51 -14.84 10.72
N THR A 421 -30.63 -13.84 10.86
CA THR A 421 -30.68 -12.87 11.99
C THR A 421 -31.50 -11.62 11.67
N ALA A 422 -31.71 -11.33 10.38
CA ALA A 422 -32.42 -10.11 9.97
C ALA A 422 -33.04 -10.24 8.59
N GLU A 423 -34.22 -9.63 8.41
CA GLU A 423 -34.91 -9.58 7.12
C GLU A 423 -34.54 -8.36 6.26
N SER A 424 -33.95 -7.37 6.87
CA SER A 424 -33.51 -6.13 6.20
C SER A 424 -32.03 -5.83 6.47
N ILE A 425 -31.39 -5.10 5.55
CA ILE A 425 -29.98 -4.70 5.69
C ILE A 425 -29.76 -3.80 6.89
N THR A 426 -30.69 -2.87 7.14
CA THR A 426 -30.60 -1.98 8.28
C THR A 426 -30.64 -2.75 9.60
N GLU A 427 -31.44 -3.78 9.67
CA GLU A 427 -31.53 -4.66 10.82
C GLU A 427 -30.29 -5.54 10.94
N LEU A 428 -29.82 -6.12 9.83
CA LEU A 428 -28.60 -6.93 9.77
C LEU A 428 -27.38 -6.17 10.35
N LEU A 429 -27.20 -4.93 9.94
CA LEU A 429 -26.11 -4.09 10.44
C LEU A 429 -26.28 -3.73 11.91
N LYS A 430 -27.50 -3.48 12.37
CA LYS A 430 -27.79 -3.28 13.80
C LYS A 430 -27.48 -4.53 14.63
N CYS A 431 -27.82 -5.71 14.12
CA CYS A 431 -27.53 -6.99 14.78
C CYS A 431 -26.01 -7.19 14.89
N ALA A 432 -25.25 -6.93 13.82
CA ALA A 432 -23.80 -7.00 13.82
C ALA A 432 -23.16 -5.98 14.78
N ASP A 433 -23.65 -4.75 14.82
CA ASP A 433 -23.18 -3.71 15.75
C ASP A 433 -23.44 -4.09 17.21
N SER A 434 -24.64 -4.58 17.51
CA SER A 434 -24.97 -5.09 18.86
C SER A 434 -24.07 -6.26 19.26
N ALA A 435 -23.78 -7.17 18.34
CA ALA A 435 -22.87 -8.28 18.57
C ALA A 435 -21.43 -7.80 18.81
N MET A 436 -20.93 -6.83 18.06
CA MET A 436 -19.61 -6.19 18.26
C MET A 436 -19.51 -5.54 19.65
N TYR A 437 -20.57 -4.86 20.07
CA TYR A 437 -20.63 -4.29 21.42
C TYR A 437 -20.58 -5.36 22.52
N GLN A 438 -21.20 -6.53 22.30
CA GLN A 438 -21.08 -7.66 23.23
C GLN A 438 -19.65 -8.20 23.25
N ALA A 439 -18.97 -8.33 22.12
CA ALA A 439 -17.57 -8.72 22.06
C ALA A 439 -16.68 -7.78 22.88
N LYS A 440 -16.87 -6.45 22.78
CA LYS A 440 -16.18 -5.45 23.60
C LYS A 440 -16.43 -5.63 25.11
N LYS A 441 -17.68 -5.90 25.51
CA LYS A 441 -18.05 -6.14 26.91
C LYS A 441 -17.48 -7.42 27.50
N LEU A 442 -17.32 -8.44 26.68
CA LEU A 442 -16.80 -9.75 27.09
C LEU A 442 -15.29 -9.80 27.25
N GLY A 443 -14.58 -8.70 27.05
CA GLY A 443 -13.15 -8.58 27.31
C GLY A 443 -12.33 -8.20 26.08
N LYS A 444 -12.98 -7.76 25.00
CA LYS A 444 -12.32 -7.38 23.74
C LYS A 444 -11.57 -8.55 23.08
N ASN A 445 -10.81 -8.33 22.01
CA ASN A 445 -10.04 -9.35 21.30
C ASN A 445 -10.85 -10.64 21.07
N GLY A 446 -11.98 -10.51 20.44
CA GLY A 446 -12.92 -11.63 20.27
C GLY A 446 -14.07 -11.30 19.32
N TYR A 447 -14.90 -12.28 19.07
CA TYR A 447 -16.08 -12.09 18.24
C TYR A 447 -17.35 -12.54 18.95
N HIS A 448 -18.49 -12.02 18.48
CA HIS A 448 -19.81 -12.46 18.91
C HIS A 448 -20.72 -12.59 17.68
N ILE A 449 -21.49 -13.70 17.61
CA ILE A 449 -22.46 -13.92 16.55
C ILE A 449 -23.84 -13.58 17.08
N SER A 450 -24.56 -12.73 16.35
CA SER A 450 -25.93 -12.36 16.70
C SER A 450 -26.87 -13.52 16.48
N SER A 451 -27.67 -13.90 17.49
CA SER A 451 -28.63 -14.98 17.42
C SER A 451 -30.00 -14.58 16.89
N GLY A 452 -30.22 -13.33 16.52
CA GLY A 452 -31.52 -12.82 15.99
C GLY A 452 -32.67 -12.78 16.97
N THR A 453 -32.61 -13.48 18.09
CA THR A 453 -33.63 -13.58 19.13
C THR A 453 -32.99 -13.66 20.52
N GLY A 454 -32.62 -12.55 21.09
CA GLY A 454 -32.53 -12.25 22.53
C GLY A 454 -31.74 -13.13 23.49
N GLU A 455 -31.21 -14.30 23.12
CA GLU A 455 -30.39 -15.13 24.00
C GLU A 455 -28.94 -15.24 23.51
N PRO A 456 -27.95 -15.04 24.38
CA PRO A 456 -26.54 -15.10 23.98
C PRO A 456 -26.12 -16.57 23.77
N PRO A 457 -25.48 -16.91 22.61
CA PRO A 457 -24.92 -18.24 22.38
C PRO A 457 -23.72 -18.53 23.31
N PRO A 458 -23.33 -19.80 23.48
CA PRO A 458 -22.24 -20.19 24.37
C PRO A 458 -20.91 -19.66 23.90
N ARG A 459 -20.12 -19.19 24.85
CA ARG A 459 -18.81 -18.53 24.66
C ARG A 459 -17.76 -19.48 24.04
N LEU A 460 -17.17 -19.09 22.93
CA LEU A 460 -15.81 -19.52 22.54
C LEU A 460 -14.91 -18.30 22.73
N SER A 461 -14.29 -18.18 23.89
CA SER A 461 -13.32 -17.13 24.16
C SER A 461 -11.92 -17.64 23.87
N ALA A 462 -11.22 -17.04 22.92
CA ALA A 462 -9.78 -17.04 22.95
C ALA A 462 -9.33 -16.25 24.19
N ARG A 463 -8.51 -16.84 25.03
CA ARG A 463 -7.91 -16.15 26.19
C ARG A 463 -7.04 -15.03 25.66
N PRO A 464 -7.22 -13.76 26.08
CA PRO A 464 -6.41 -12.67 25.57
C PRO A 464 -4.95 -12.90 25.92
N PRO A 465 -4.01 -12.71 24.97
CA PRO A 465 -2.63 -12.46 25.35
C PRO A 465 -2.60 -11.18 26.21
N PRO A 466 -1.70 -11.05 27.18
CA PRO A 466 -1.66 -9.89 28.03
C PRO A 466 -1.51 -8.63 27.17
N LEU A 467 -2.42 -7.69 27.36
CA LEU A 467 -2.30 -6.33 26.84
C LEU A 467 -0.92 -5.79 27.24
N VAL A 468 -0.32 -5.03 26.32
CA VAL A 468 0.94 -4.30 26.48
C VAL A 468 1.16 -3.91 27.95
N SER A 469 1.81 -4.77 28.72
CA SER A 469 2.45 -4.39 29.95
C SER A 469 3.92 -4.29 29.60
N ASP A 470 4.40 -3.08 29.70
CA ASP A 470 5.77 -2.62 29.77
C ASP A 470 6.20 -1.71 28.59
N VAL A 471 5.52 -0.59 28.48
CA VAL A 471 6.24 0.66 28.33
C VAL A 471 6.76 1.02 29.72
N ARG A 472 7.68 0.24 30.27
CA ARG A 472 8.58 0.73 31.30
C ARG A 472 9.72 1.43 30.61
N GLY A 473 9.39 2.66 30.19
CA GLY A 473 10.36 3.67 29.87
C GLY A 473 11.28 3.86 31.05
N VAL A 474 12.51 4.02 30.74
CA VAL A 474 13.56 4.56 31.57
C VAL A 474 13.02 5.66 32.46
N ALA A 475 12.93 5.42 33.74
CA ALA A 475 12.69 6.46 34.73
C ALA A 475 13.87 7.44 34.67
N PRO A 476 13.64 8.76 34.64
CA PRO A 476 14.73 9.70 34.80
C PRO A 476 15.31 9.56 36.19
N ASN A 477 16.62 9.38 36.21
CA ASN A 477 17.48 9.34 37.39
C ASN A 477 17.18 10.55 38.30
N ALA A 478 16.50 10.32 39.42
CA ALA A 478 16.28 11.33 40.43
C ALA A 478 17.62 11.60 41.15
N GLY A 479 18.26 12.65 40.71
CA GLY A 479 19.37 13.27 41.44
C GLY A 479 18.89 13.72 42.80
N SER A 480 19.68 13.36 43.79
CA SER A 480 19.62 13.73 45.17
C SER A 480 19.44 15.26 45.35
N GLU A 481 18.27 15.70 45.78
CA GLU A 481 18.11 17.02 46.38
C GLU A 481 17.73 16.89 47.85
N ASN A 482 18.55 17.51 48.66
CA ASN A 482 18.37 17.71 50.10
C ASN A 482 17.10 18.50 50.40
N PRO A 483 16.45 18.26 51.54
CA PRO A 483 15.23 19.00 51.92
C PRO A 483 15.58 20.44 52.37
N PRO A 484 14.78 21.44 51.99
CA PRO A 484 14.98 22.78 52.53
C PRO A 484 14.44 22.91 53.95
N GLU A 485 15.24 23.57 54.75
CA GLU A 485 15.02 23.98 56.13
C GLU A 485 13.71 24.79 56.27
N ARG A 486 13.02 24.53 57.38
CA ARG A 486 11.91 25.31 57.86
C ARG A 486 12.39 26.70 58.31
N MET A 487 11.77 27.74 57.82
CA MET A 487 11.79 29.08 58.45
C MET A 487 10.36 29.52 58.83
N PRO A 488 10.23 30.28 59.93
CA PRO A 488 8.95 30.43 60.65
C PRO A 488 8.05 31.53 60.14
N GLU A 489 6.75 31.41 60.47
CA GLU A 489 5.70 32.38 60.32
C GLU A 489 6.02 33.72 60.98
N SER A 490 5.79 34.85 60.30
CA SER A 490 5.48 36.10 60.93
C SER A 490 4.45 36.89 60.13
N ASN A 491 3.28 36.92 60.69
CA ASN A 491 2.27 37.99 60.71
C ASN A 491 2.63 39.32 60.04
N ARG A 492 1.71 39.83 59.17
CA ARG A 492 1.01 41.13 59.40
C ARG A 492 0.05 41.48 58.30
N ARG A 493 -1.11 41.81 58.80
CA ARG A 493 -2.27 42.49 58.23
C ARG A 493 -1.95 43.86 57.59
N ILE A 494 -3.00 44.34 56.93
CA ILE A 494 -3.36 45.74 56.55
C ILE A 494 -2.98 46.04 55.09
N GLY A 495 -3.86 46.57 54.22
CA GLY A 495 -5.16 47.17 54.31
C GLY A 495 -5.45 47.82 52.94
N LYS A 496 -6.69 48.04 52.72
CA LYS A 496 -7.40 48.77 51.66
C LYS A 496 -6.62 49.88 50.94
N ALA A 497 -6.71 49.95 49.65
CA ALA A 497 -7.34 51.01 48.86
C ALA A 497 -7.46 50.48 47.37
#